data_ad3933d8e20b60b726a89afe467737a2
#
_entry.id   ad3933d8e20b60b726a89afe467737a2
#
_cell.length_a   1.000
_cell.length_b   1.000
_cell.length_c   1.000
_cell.angle_alpha   90.00
_cell.angle_beta   90.00
_cell.angle_gamma   90.00
#
_symmetry.space_group_name_H-M   'P 1'
#
loop_
_entity.id
_entity.type
_entity.pdbx_description
1 polymer ?
#
loop_
_entity_poly.entity_id
_entity_poly.type
_entity_poly.pdbx_seq_one_letter_code
_entity_poly.pdbx_strand_id
1 'polypeptide(L)'
;MPFGMIFAIFLIVVFIVIAFIAVGFFLDIGKTSSVGMFYKELQGAVNDAWSEQSGEFSFDIDLPSGIDEVCFGNLSDVITNNDPKYKEILNYDVYGANTFLVPPENAENMQWKLIKNIDVAKITAEENPYCVPVDKGLKIKKGFYDKLVVIE
;
A
#
# COMPACT_ATOMS: atom_id res chain seq x y z
N MET A 1 -12.83 -45.61 33.28
CA MET A 1 -12.54 -44.59 32.28
C MET A 1 -11.39 -45.06 31.45
N PRO A 2 -11.57 -45.30 30.21
CA PRO A 2 -10.46 -45.65 29.35
C PRO A 2 -9.57 -44.42 29.13
N PHE A 3 -8.36 -44.52 29.60
CA PHE A 3 -7.32 -43.47 29.46
C PHE A 3 -7.18 -42.98 28.01
N GLY A 4 -7.45 -43.86 27.04
CA GLY A 4 -7.45 -43.52 25.64
C GLY A 4 -8.51 -42.50 25.21
N MET A 5 -9.67 -42.45 25.87
CA MET A 5 -10.72 -41.48 25.53
C MET A 5 -10.33 -40.06 25.93
N ILE A 6 -9.70 -39.89 27.10
CA ILE A 6 -9.21 -38.60 27.59
C ILE A 6 -8.08 -38.11 26.70
N PHE A 7 -7.19 -39.01 26.29
CA PHE A 7 -6.08 -38.69 25.40
C PHE A 7 -6.58 -38.28 24.00
N ALA A 8 -7.60 -38.97 23.47
CA ALA A 8 -8.20 -38.62 22.17
C ALA A 8 -8.85 -37.23 22.21
N ILE A 9 -9.57 -36.87 23.24
CA ILE A 9 -10.18 -35.55 23.43
C ILE A 9 -9.08 -34.48 23.50
N PHE A 10 -8.02 -34.74 24.26
CA PHE A 10 -6.87 -33.82 24.33
C PHE A 10 -6.24 -33.54 23.00
N LEU A 11 -5.99 -34.58 22.17
CA LEU A 11 -5.45 -34.44 20.84
C LEU A 11 -6.36 -33.61 19.93
N ILE A 12 -7.67 -33.84 19.98
CA ILE A 12 -8.63 -33.06 19.17
C ILE A 12 -8.54 -31.58 19.52
N VAL A 13 -8.52 -31.23 20.80
CA VAL A 13 -8.41 -29.84 21.25
C VAL A 13 -7.11 -29.20 20.75
N VAL A 14 -5.97 -29.91 20.87
CA VAL A 14 -4.67 -29.43 20.38
C VAL A 14 -4.70 -29.19 18.89
N PHE A 15 -5.26 -30.10 18.09
CA PHE A 15 -5.35 -29.92 16.64
C PHE A 15 -6.25 -28.73 16.25
N ILE A 16 -7.35 -28.51 16.97
CA ILE A 16 -8.23 -27.36 16.74
C ILE A 16 -7.48 -26.05 17.01
N VAL A 17 -6.74 -25.96 18.12
CA VAL A 17 -5.93 -24.77 18.44
C VAL A 17 -4.87 -24.49 17.37
N ILE A 18 -4.16 -25.54 16.94
CA ILE A 18 -3.15 -25.40 15.87
C ILE A 18 -3.81 -24.93 14.56
N ALA A 19 -4.98 -25.47 14.22
CA ALA A 19 -5.70 -25.08 13.01
C ALA A 19 -6.10 -23.59 13.04
N PHE A 20 -6.59 -23.05 14.15
CA PHE A 20 -6.90 -21.63 14.29
C PHE A 20 -5.68 -20.72 14.15
N ILE A 21 -4.55 -21.11 14.77
CA ILE A 21 -3.28 -20.38 14.63
C ILE A 21 -2.81 -20.38 13.17
N ALA A 22 -2.88 -21.52 12.49
CA ALA A 22 -2.48 -21.64 11.09
C ALA A 22 -3.33 -20.77 10.18
N VAL A 23 -4.65 -20.75 10.36
CA VAL A 23 -5.56 -19.91 9.56
C VAL A 23 -5.23 -18.41 9.75
N GLY A 24 -5.03 -17.97 11.00
CA GLY A 24 -4.62 -16.58 11.27
C GLY A 24 -3.34 -16.20 10.54
N PHE A 25 -2.33 -17.06 10.61
CA PHE A 25 -1.05 -16.82 9.95
C PHE A 25 -1.17 -16.75 8.42
N PHE A 26 -2.00 -17.60 7.80
CA PHE A 26 -2.24 -17.55 6.35
C PHE A 26 -2.95 -16.28 5.91
N LEU A 27 -3.88 -15.76 6.71
CA LEU A 27 -4.59 -14.50 6.41
C LEU A 27 -3.64 -13.29 6.45
N ASP A 28 -2.73 -13.24 7.42
CA ASP A 28 -1.75 -12.16 7.52
C ASP A 28 -0.74 -12.17 6.37
N ILE A 29 -0.24 -13.37 5.98
CA ILE A 29 0.62 -13.51 4.79
C ILE A 29 -0.12 -13.04 3.53
N GLY A 30 -1.39 -13.34 3.39
CA GLY A 30 -2.20 -12.93 2.24
C GLY A 30 -2.25 -11.42 2.10
N LYS A 31 -2.49 -10.68 3.18
CA LYS A 31 -2.54 -9.21 3.17
C LYS A 31 -1.19 -8.59 2.80
N THR A 32 -0.11 -9.03 3.44
CA THR A 32 1.25 -8.54 3.15
C THR A 32 1.63 -8.81 1.70
N SER A 33 1.27 -9.97 1.16
CA SER A 33 1.51 -10.31 -0.24
C SER A 33 0.76 -9.38 -1.20
N SER A 34 -0.50 -9.06 -0.91
CA SER A 34 -1.32 -8.16 -1.75
C SER A 34 -0.76 -6.74 -1.78
N VAL A 35 -0.35 -6.20 -0.64
CA VAL A 35 0.28 -4.87 -0.57
C VAL A 35 1.61 -4.86 -1.34
N GLY A 36 2.41 -5.91 -1.19
CA GLY A 36 3.67 -6.04 -1.93
C GLY A 36 3.47 -6.13 -3.45
N MET A 37 2.44 -6.85 -3.90
CA MET A 37 2.05 -6.92 -5.31
C MET A 37 1.59 -5.57 -5.84
N PHE A 38 0.75 -4.86 -5.11
CA PHE A 38 0.33 -3.50 -5.46
C PHE A 38 1.52 -2.57 -5.74
N TYR A 39 2.48 -2.50 -4.82
CA TYR A 39 3.67 -1.67 -5.05
C TYR A 39 4.51 -2.10 -6.25
N LYS A 40 4.62 -3.40 -6.48
CA LYS A 40 5.35 -3.95 -7.64
C LYS A 40 4.65 -3.59 -8.95
N GLU A 41 3.34 -3.74 -9.00
CA GLU A 41 2.52 -3.42 -10.16
C GLU A 41 2.49 -1.92 -10.44
N LEU A 42 2.36 -1.10 -9.39
CA LEU A 42 2.44 0.36 -9.50
C LEU A 42 3.80 0.80 -10.07
N GLN A 43 4.90 0.26 -9.54
CA GLN A 43 6.24 0.56 -10.07
C GLN A 43 6.39 0.10 -11.51
N GLY A 44 5.83 -1.06 -11.87
CA GLY A 44 5.80 -1.56 -13.24
C GLY A 44 5.06 -0.61 -14.17
N ALA A 45 3.84 -0.22 -13.83
CA ALA A 45 3.03 0.71 -14.60
C ALA A 45 3.70 2.09 -14.77
N VAL A 46 4.34 2.60 -13.71
CA VAL A 46 5.14 3.84 -13.77
C VAL A 46 6.34 3.67 -14.70
N ASN A 47 7.05 2.56 -14.67
CA ASN A 47 8.20 2.31 -15.53
C ASN A 47 7.78 2.19 -17.00
N ASP A 48 6.64 1.55 -17.27
CA ASP A 48 6.09 1.46 -18.63
C ASP A 48 5.73 2.84 -19.17
N ALA A 49 5.01 3.65 -18.38
CA ALA A 49 4.71 5.03 -18.73
C ALA A 49 5.98 5.90 -18.90
N TRP A 50 6.98 5.69 -18.05
CA TRP A 50 8.23 6.44 -18.11
C TRP A 50 9.04 6.12 -19.36
N SER A 51 8.98 4.90 -19.87
CA SER A 51 9.69 4.47 -21.08
C SER A 51 9.04 5.01 -22.37
N GLU A 52 7.77 5.44 -22.32
CA GLU A 52 7.07 6.02 -23.45
C GLU A 52 7.36 7.52 -23.59
N GLN A 53 7.17 8.06 -24.80
CA GLN A 53 7.38 9.49 -25.06
C GLN A 53 6.26 10.34 -24.43
N SER A 54 5.03 9.86 -24.50
CA SER A 54 3.85 10.47 -23.88
C SER A 54 2.72 9.44 -23.80
N GLY A 55 1.89 9.53 -22.78
CA GLY A 55 0.76 8.62 -22.60
C GLY A 55 -0.02 8.89 -21.33
N GLU A 56 -1.21 8.33 -21.29
CA GLU A 56 -2.08 8.29 -20.12
C GLU A 56 -2.58 6.85 -19.96
N PHE A 57 -2.41 6.31 -18.74
CA PHE A 57 -2.78 4.94 -18.39
C PHE A 57 -3.64 4.97 -17.15
N SER A 58 -4.70 4.17 -17.14
CA SER A 58 -5.48 3.91 -15.92
C SER A 58 -4.86 2.73 -15.18
N PHE A 59 -4.74 2.87 -13.87
CA PHE A 59 -4.23 1.85 -12.98
C PHE A 59 -5.26 1.59 -11.87
N ASP A 60 -5.77 0.37 -11.82
CA ASP A 60 -6.71 -0.04 -10.80
C ASP A 60 -5.94 -0.41 -9.52
N ILE A 61 -6.42 0.09 -8.39
CA ILE A 61 -5.81 -0.16 -7.09
C ILE A 61 -6.40 -1.44 -6.51
N ASP A 62 -5.59 -2.49 -6.40
CA ASP A 62 -5.97 -3.73 -5.71
C ASP A 62 -5.23 -3.84 -4.38
N LEU A 63 -5.90 -3.45 -3.31
CA LEU A 63 -5.39 -3.47 -1.94
C LEU A 63 -6.34 -4.21 -1.01
N PRO A 64 -5.81 -4.83 0.06
CA PRO A 64 -6.64 -5.51 1.06
C PRO A 64 -7.65 -4.55 1.70
N SER A 65 -8.78 -5.11 2.11
CA SER A 65 -9.79 -4.36 2.87
C SER A 65 -9.19 -3.71 4.12
N GLY A 66 -9.59 -2.49 4.38
CA GLY A 66 -9.09 -1.69 5.51
C GLY A 66 -8.04 -0.65 5.13
N ILE A 67 -7.54 -0.65 3.89
CA ILE A 67 -6.77 0.44 3.31
C ILE A 67 -7.72 1.25 2.44
N ASP A 68 -7.85 2.54 2.74
CA ASP A 68 -8.85 3.41 2.13
C ASP A 68 -8.26 4.29 1.03
N GLU A 69 -7.00 4.73 1.19
CA GLU A 69 -6.36 5.67 0.29
C GLU A 69 -4.89 5.33 0.05
N VAL A 70 -4.41 5.73 -1.13
CA VAL A 70 -2.98 5.76 -1.48
C VAL A 70 -2.56 7.22 -1.57
N CYS A 71 -1.55 7.60 -0.82
CA CYS A 71 -1.04 8.96 -0.75
C CYS A 71 0.35 9.07 -1.38
N PHE A 72 0.56 10.15 -2.11
CA PHE A 72 1.85 10.51 -2.70
C PHE A 72 2.32 11.82 -2.08
N GLY A 73 3.58 11.92 -1.72
CA GLY A 73 4.06 13.13 -1.10
C GLY A 73 5.55 13.17 -0.81
N ASN A 74 6.05 14.38 -0.63
CA ASN A 74 7.33 14.63 0.02
C ASN A 74 7.05 15.15 1.43
N LEU A 75 7.17 14.28 2.42
CA LEU A 75 6.82 14.61 3.81
C LEU A 75 7.85 15.54 4.48
N SER A 76 9.04 15.69 3.89
CA SER A 76 10.04 16.67 4.35
C SER A 76 9.76 18.09 3.84
N ASP A 77 8.81 18.23 2.94
CA ASP A 77 8.36 19.50 2.37
C ASP A 77 7.16 20.08 3.13
N VAL A 78 6.69 21.25 2.73
CA VAL A 78 5.52 21.87 3.36
C VAL A 78 4.29 21.00 3.20
N ILE A 79 3.71 20.61 4.32
CA ILE A 79 2.45 19.85 4.35
C ILE A 79 1.30 20.85 4.23
N THR A 80 0.52 20.71 3.15
CA THR A 80 -0.65 21.56 2.89
C THR A 80 -1.95 20.83 3.20
N ASN A 81 -1.95 19.50 3.10
CA ASN A 81 -3.09 18.67 3.49
C ASN A 81 -3.01 18.29 4.97
N ASN A 82 -3.75 19.04 5.80
CA ASN A 82 -3.74 18.89 7.25
C ASN A 82 -4.90 18.02 7.79
N ASP A 83 -5.50 17.15 6.98
CA ASP A 83 -6.52 16.24 7.47
C ASP A 83 -5.94 15.34 8.59
N PRO A 84 -6.62 15.21 9.73
CA PRO A 84 -6.15 14.39 10.85
C PRO A 84 -5.82 12.93 10.48
N LYS A 85 -6.49 12.37 9.48
CA LYS A 85 -6.25 11.00 9.00
C LYS A 85 -4.85 10.79 8.40
N TYR A 86 -4.18 11.85 7.95
CA TYR A 86 -2.83 11.76 7.38
C TYR A 86 -1.71 11.98 8.42
N LYS A 87 -2.09 12.25 9.66
CA LYS A 87 -1.11 12.56 10.71
C LYS A 87 -0.11 11.43 10.97
N GLU A 88 -0.56 10.21 10.82
CA GLU A 88 0.28 9.04 11.10
C GLU A 88 1.33 8.81 10.02
N ILE A 89 1.02 9.11 8.74
CA ILE A 89 2.01 8.94 7.68
C ILE A 89 3.17 9.94 7.78
N LEU A 90 2.99 11.07 8.44
CA LEU A 90 4.06 12.07 8.63
C LEU A 90 5.26 11.52 9.42
N ASN A 91 5.06 10.42 10.16
CA ASN A 91 6.14 9.74 10.87
C ASN A 91 7.12 9.01 9.94
N TYR A 92 6.80 8.87 8.66
CA TYR A 92 7.62 8.15 7.68
C TYR A 92 8.52 9.04 6.82
N ASP A 93 8.64 10.33 7.11
CA ASP A 93 9.50 11.26 6.38
C ASP A 93 10.99 10.86 6.38
N VAL A 94 11.43 10.24 7.49
CA VAL A 94 12.82 9.78 7.69
C VAL A 94 13.25 8.65 6.75
N TYR A 95 12.32 8.00 6.08
CA TYR A 95 12.60 6.84 5.21
C TYR A 95 12.80 7.22 3.74
N GLY A 96 12.64 8.50 3.37
CA GLY A 96 12.76 8.96 1.98
C GLY A 96 11.70 8.35 1.05
N ALA A 97 10.59 7.89 1.61
CA ALA A 97 9.46 7.36 0.86
C ALA A 97 8.67 8.49 0.19
N ASN A 98 7.92 8.15 -0.85
CA ASN A 98 7.06 9.08 -1.55
C ASN A 98 5.64 8.55 -1.78
N THR A 99 5.38 7.32 -1.35
CA THR A 99 4.06 6.67 -1.46
C THR A 99 3.72 6.01 -0.14
N PHE A 100 2.48 6.25 0.33
CA PHE A 100 2.01 5.86 1.65
C PHE A 100 0.61 5.28 1.56
N LEU A 101 0.29 4.34 2.44
CA LEU A 101 -1.04 3.74 2.56
C LEU A 101 -1.75 4.29 3.80
N VAL A 102 -3.04 4.57 3.66
CA VAL A 102 -3.87 5.14 4.73
C VAL A 102 -5.11 4.25 4.93
N PRO A 103 -5.41 3.84 6.16
CA PRO A 103 -4.61 4.00 7.37
C PRO A 103 -3.38 3.07 7.38
N PRO A 104 -2.23 3.51 7.90
CA PRO A 104 -0.98 2.75 7.82
C PRO A 104 -0.99 1.47 8.68
N GLU A 105 -1.78 1.43 9.74
CA GLU A 105 -1.91 0.25 10.60
C GLU A 105 -2.44 -1.00 9.87
N ASN A 106 -3.19 -0.81 8.79
CA ASN A 106 -3.75 -1.90 7.99
C ASN A 106 -2.84 -2.35 6.83
N ALA A 107 -1.70 -1.68 6.65
CA ALA A 107 -0.72 -2.00 5.62
C ALA A 107 0.36 -2.99 6.11
N GLU A 108 0.16 -3.61 7.26
CA GLU A 108 1.12 -4.50 7.92
C GLU A 108 2.49 -3.78 8.09
N ASN A 109 3.56 -4.37 7.58
CA ASN A 109 4.89 -3.76 7.62
C ASN A 109 5.26 -3.02 6.32
N MET A 110 4.28 -2.69 5.48
CA MET A 110 4.48 -2.07 4.16
C MET A 110 3.71 -0.74 4.02
N GLN A 111 3.75 0.09 5.07
CA GLN A 111 3.02 1.36 5.15
C GLN A 111 3.49 2.39 4.14
N TRP A 112 4.73 2.27 3.65
CA TRP A 112 5.36 3.23 2.76
C TRP A 112 6.25 2.54 1.72
N LYS A 113 6.47 3.24 0.61
CA LYS A 113 7.39 2.80 -0.45
C LYS A 113 7.98 4.01 -1.17
N LEU A 114 9.20 3.84 -1.68
CA LEU A 114 9.76 4.74 -2.68
C LEU A 114 9.43 4.21 -4.07
N ILE A 115 8.55 4.89 -4.79
CA ILE A 115 8.27 4.65 -6.21
C ILE A 115 9.18 5.54 -7.03
N LYS A 116 9.95 4.93 -7.92
CA LYS A 116 10.89 5.63 -8.78
C LYS A 116 10.20 6.21 -10.01
N ASN A 117 10.80 7.22 -10.62
CA ASN A 117 10.38 7.83 -11.89
C ASN A 117 9.05 8.60 -11.84
N ILE A 118 8.57 8.97 -10.64
CA ILE A 118 7.42 9.87 -10.48
C ILE A 118 7.86 11.29 -10.14
N ASP A 119 7.12 12.27 -10.63
CA ASP A 119 7.32 13.70 -10.35
C ASP A 119 6.49 14.10 -9.11
N VAL A 120 7.05 13.86 -7.93
CA VAL A 120 6.38 14.17 -6.68
C VAL A 120 6.02 15.65 -6.59
N ALA A 121 6.88 16.55 -7.07
CA ALA A 121 6.63 17.98 -7.03
C ALA A 121 5.40 18.40 -7.85
N LYS A 122 5.20 17.79 -9.02
CA LYS A 122 3.99 18.02 -9.81
C LYS A 122 2.76 17.38 -9.20
N ILE A 123 2.88 16.16 -8.69
CA ILE A 123 1.78 15.44 -8.04
C ILE A 123 1.26 16.23 -6.83
N THR A 124 2.17 16.82 -6.06
CA THR A 124 1.84 17.56 -4.82
C THR A 124 1.73 19.07 -5.00
N ALA A 125 1.66 19.56 -6.23
CA ALA A 125 1.65 21.00 -6.51
C ALA A 125 0.45 21.74 -5.86
N GLU A 126 -0.69 21.09 -5.77
CA GLU A 126 -1.90 21.64 -5.15
C GLU A 126 -2.05 21.20 -3.69
N GLU A 127 -1.66 19.97 -3.37
CA GLU A 127 -1.90 19.34 -2.07
C GLU A 127 -0.77 18.34 -1.74
N ASN A 128 -0.14 18.50 -0.57
CA ASN A 128 0.90 17.59 -0.07
C ASN A 128 0.54 17.10 1.36
N PRO A 129 0.36 15.79 1.57
CA PRO A 129 0.31 14.71 0.59
C PRO A 129 -0.93 14.74 -0.31
N TYR A 130 -0.80 14.30 -1.55
CA TYR A 130 -1.89 14.06 -2.48
C TYR A 130 -2.40 12.63 -2.31
N CYS A 131 -3.67 12.48 -1.95
CA CYS A 131 -4.26 11.19 -1.60
C CYS A 131 -5.42 10.82 -2.52
N VAL A 132 -5.43 9.58 -2.98
CA VAL A 132 -6.46 9.04 -3.87
C VAL A 132 -7.16 7.87 -3.19
N PRO A 133 -8.50 7.89 -3.10
CA PRO A 133 -9.28 6.75 -2.63
C PRO A 133 -9.06 5.50 -3.49
N VAL A 134 -8.98 4.35 -2.84
CA VAL A 134 -8.71 3.05 -3.50
C VAL A 134 -9.75 2.73 -4.58
N ASP A 135 -11.01 3.12 -4.37
CA ASP A 135 -12.12 2.87 -5.29
C ASP A 135 -12.08 3.69 -6.59
N LYS A 136 -11.27 4.75 -6.64
CA LYS A 136 -11.15 5.61 -7.83
C LYS A 136 -10.08 5.17 -8.82
N GLY A 137 -9.10 4.38 -8.37
CA GLY A 137 -7.92 4.05 -9.16
C GLY A 137 -7.01 5.27 -9.39
N LEU A 138 -5.93 5.06 -10.11
CA LEU A 138 -4.94 6.09 -10.43
C LEU A 138 -4.88 6.34 -11.93
N LYS A 139 -4.58 7.57 -12.30
CA LYS A 139 -4.18 7.92 -13.67
C LYS A 139 -2.69 8.20 -13.69
N ILE A 140 -1.99 7.47 -14.51
CA ILE A 140 -0.54 7.58 -14.68
C ILE A 140 -0.31 8.30 -16.00
N LYS A 141 0.27 9.50 -15.95
CA LYS A 141 0.46 10.38 -17.10
C LYS A 141 1.92 10.71 -17.34
N LYS A 142 2.30 10.80 -18.57
CA LYS A 142 3.56 11.39 -19.00
C LYS A 142 3.34 12.31 -20.19
N GLY A 143 3.66 13.58 -20.02
CA GLY A 143 3.66 14.54 -21.11
C GLY A 143 4.90 14.40 -21.99
N PHE A 144 4.82 14.87 -23.22
CA PHE A 144 5.91 14.76 -24.22
C PHE A 144 7.23 15.40 -23.73
N TYR A 145 7.14 16.48 -22.97
CA TYR A 145 8.31 17.18 -22.43
C TYR A 145 8.66 16.80 -20.99
N ASP A 146 7.88 15.91 -20.39
CA ASP A 146 8.08 15.50 -19.01
C ASP A 146 9.19 14.45 -18.92
N LYS A 147 10.10 14.65 -17.96
CA LYS A 147 11.17 13.69 -17.65
C LYS A 147 10.68 12.57 -16.74
N LEU A 148 9.65 12.84 -15.94
CA LEU A 148 9.10 11.95 -14.93
C LEU A 148 7.59 11.80 -15.14
N VAL A 149 7.04 10.79 -14.53
CA VAL A 149 5.62 10.43 -14.60
C VAL A 149 4.83 11.17 -13.52
N VAL A 150 3.65 11.62 -13.85
CA VAL A 150 2.70 12.25 -12.92
C VAL A 150 1.57 11.28 -12.63
N ILE A 151 1.15 11.20 -11.38
CA ILE A 151 0.01 10.41 -10.92
C ILE A 151 -1.09 11.37 -10.49
N GLU A 152 -2.31 11.09 -10.97
CA GLU A 152 -3.54 11.84 -10.66
C GLU A 152 -4.64 10.90 -10.18
#